data_0054b9363999c49208dc2383eba15cd2
#
_entry.id   0054b9363999c49208dc2383eba15cd2
#
_cell.length_a   1.000
_cell.length_b   1.000
_cell.length_c   1.000
_cell.angle_alpha   90.00
_cell.angle_beta   90.00
_cell.angle_gamma   90.00
#
_symmetry.space_group_name_H-M   'P 1'
#
loop_
_entity.id
_entity.type
_entity.pdbx_description
1 polymer ?
#
loop_
_entity_poly.entity_id
_entity_poly.type
_entity_poly.pdbx_seq_one_letter_code
_entity_poly.pdbx_strand_id
1 'polypeptide(L)'
;QINLPLPNLLGDFQISNVSTAIATSRNLNQFKIKNNHIKKAITKIRSEGRLQNIKIGKLRKYVSKNNQILIDGAHNVLAASVIKKYLDTLNQRKKIYMILGMMANKEHKKFIETFKNKVHSIITLNIPNQENFIKKEKLSKIAISCGIHSKTESSIKLALKNISKENSNAIIFCTGSLYFAGEILNLN
;
A
#
# COMPACT_ATOMS: atom_id res chain seq x y z
N GLN A 1 33.73 -2.62 -1.75
CA GLN A 1 32.45 -2.83 -2.45
C GLN A 1 31.91 -4.19 -2.09
N ILE A 2 30.61 -4.31 -1.79
CA ILE A 2 29.97 -5.57 -1.41
C ILE A 2 28.83 -5.83 -2.37
N ASN A 3 28.83 -7.02 -2.97
CA ASN A 3 27.69 -7.52 -3.72
C ASN A 3 26.65 -8.12 -2.76
N LEU A 4 25.48 -7.52 -2.72
CA LEU A 4 24.35 -7.92 -1.87
C LEU A 4 23.17 -8.38 -2.75
N PRO A 5 22.38 -9.37 -2.29
CA PRO A 5 21.15 -9.74 -2.98
C PRO A 5 20.13 -8.59 -2.90
N LEU A 6 19.14 -8.60 -3.81
CA LEU A 6 18.02 -7.69 -3.73
C LEU A 6 17.18 -7.99 -2.47
N PRO A 7 16.58 -6.95 -1.86
CA PRO A 7 15.69 -7.14 -0.72
C PRO A 7 14.43 -7.92 -1.10
N ASN A 8 13.93 -8.71 -0.16
CA ASN A 8 12.65 -9.41 -0.29
C ASN A 8 11.46 -8.47 0.00
N LEU A 9 11.45 -7.31 -0.65
CA LEU A 9 10.41 -6.26 -0.54
C LEU A 9 10.10 -5.73 -1.94
N LEU A 10 8.85 -5.39 -2.20
CA LEU A 10 8.43 -4.83 -3.49
C LEU A 10 8.76 -3.34 -3.59
N GLY A 11 9.17 -2.91 -4.79
CA GLY A 11 9.47 -1.53 -5.15
C GLY A 11 10.95 -1.16 -5.02
N ASP A 12 11.49 -0.50 -6.04
CA ASP A 12 12.93 -0.16 -6.14
C ASP A 12 13.39 0.78 -5.02
N PHE A 13 12.49 1.60 -4.47
CA PHE A 13 12.78 2.46 -3.32
C PHE A 13 13.20 1.68 -2.07
N GLN A 14 12.86 0.40 -1.98
CA GLN A 14 13.30 -0.46 -0.88
C GLN A 14 14.80 -0.74 -0.92
N ILE A 15 15.43 -0.63 -2.08
CA ILE A 15 16.89 -0.74 -2.20
C ILE A 15 17.55 0.40 -1.42
N SER A 16 17.06 1.63 -1.57
CA SER A 16 17.56 2.79 -0.80
C SER A 16 17.33 2.64 0.70
N ASN A 17 16.11 2.19 1.10
CA ASN A 17 15.79 1.94 2.50
C ASN A 17 16.73 0.89 3.13
N VAL A 18 16.96 -0.21 2.43
CA VAL A 18 17.87 -1.28 2.88
C VAL A 18 19.30 -0.79 2.91
N SER A 19 19.75 0.01 1.94
CA SER A 19 21.11 0.60 1.95
C SER A 19 21.33 1.49 3.18
N THR A 20 20.33 2.31 3.54
CA THR A 20 20.37 3.13 4.75
C THR A 20 20.42 2.26 6.01
N ALA A 21 19.60 1.21 6.09
CA ALA A 21 19.62 0.29 7.23
C ALA A 21 20.97 -0.42 7.38
N ILE A 22 21.60 -0.81 6.27
CA ILE A 22 22.94 -1.42 6.27
C ILE A 22 23.99 -0.41 6.77
N ALA A 23 23.96 0.82 6.26
CA ALA A 23 24.87 1.88 6.70
C ALA A 23 24.72 2.15 8.20
N THR A 24 23.48 2.25 8.68
CA THR A 24 23.20 2.43 10.11
C THR A 24 23.71 1.24 10.92
N SER A 25 23.44 0.01 10.51
CA SER A 25 23.83 -1.19 11.25
C SER A 25 25.36 -1.31 11.39
N ARG A 26 26.12 -0.85 10.38
CA ARG A 26 27.58 -0.87 10.40
C ARG A 26 28.20 0.17 11.34
N ASN A 27 27.46 1.21 11.70
CA ASN A 27 27.87 2.21 12.68
C ASN A 27 27.54 1.81 14.12
N LEU A 28 26.90 0.66 14.34
CA LEU A 28 26.63 0.13 15.68
C LEU A 28 27.86 -0.62 16.21
N ASN A 29 28.81 0.10 16.77
CA ASN A 29 30.12 -0.42 17.20
C ASN A 29 30.03 -1.52 18.27
N GLN A 30 28.93 -1.56 19.03
CA GLN A 30 28.66 -2.59 20.03
C GLN A 30 28.33 -3.98 19.44
N PHE A 31 28.06 -4.07 18.15
CA PHE A 31 27.68 -5.32 17.46
C PHE A 31 28.67 -5.70 16.37
N LYS A 32 29.16 -6.94 16.35
CA LYS A 32 29.99 -7.48 15.27
C LYS A 32 29.11 -7.96 14.10
N ILE A 33 28.61 -7.04 13.28
CA ILE A 33 27.77 -7.35 12.12
C ILE A 33 28.63 -7.71 10.91
N LYS A 34 28.62 -8.99 10.52
CA LYS A 34 29.36 -9.51 9.36
C LYS A 34 28.53 -9.43 8.07
N ASN A 35 29.20 -9.46 6.91
CA ASN A 35 28.54 -9.40 5.59
C ASN A 35 27.52 -10.53 5.36
N ASN A 36 27.80 -11.73 5.86
CA ASN A 36 26.87 -12.85 5.74
C ASN A 36 25.60 -12.65 6.59
N HIS A 37 25.68 -11.93 7.73
CA HIS A 37 24.49 -11.55 8.51
C HIS A 37 23.62 -10.62 7.68
N ILE A 38 24.21 -9.60 7.03
CA ILE A 38 23.51 -8.65 6.17
C ILE A 38 22.85 -9.39 4.99
N LYS A 39 23.61 -10.26 4.26
CA LYS A 39 23.06 -11.05 3.15
C LYS A 39 21.85 -11.89 3.55
N LYS A 40 21.92 -12.57 4.68
CA LYS A 40 20.81 -13.39 5.21
C LYS A 40 19.61 -12.53 5.62
N ALA A 41 19.86 -11.37 6.25
CA ALA A 41 18.81 -10.47 6.68
C ALA A 41 18.02 -9.90 5.49
N ILE A 42 18.70 -9.39 4.46
CA ILE A 42 18.09 -8.76 3.29
C ILE A 42 17.06 -9.67 2.60
N THR A 43 17.38 -10.96 2.42
CA THR A 43 16.49 -11.92 1.77
C THR A 43 15.34 -12.41 2.65
N LYS A 44 15.35 -12.07 3.95
CA LYS A 44 14.34 -12.46 4.94
C LYS A 44 13.54 -11.29 5.50
N ILE A 45 13.73 -10.07 4.99
CA ILE A 45 12.99 -8.90 5.46
C ILE A 45 11.49 -9.16 5.28
N ARG A 46 10.75 -8.90 6.35
CA ARG A 46 9.29 -8.81 6.34
C ARG A 46 8.93 -7.43 6.84
N SER A 47 8.10 -6.73 6.09
CA SER A 47 7.59 -5.42 6.49
C SER A 47 6.11 -5.35 6.12
N GLU A 48 5.28 -5.50 7.13
CA GLU A 48 3.83 -5.48 6.95
C GLU A 48 3.37 -4.08 6.50
N GLY A 49 2.38 -4.04 5.62
CA GLY A 49 1.86 -2.80 5.08
C GLY A 49 2.87 -1.99 4.23
N ARG A 50 3.86 -2.64 3.60
CA ARG A 50 4.80 -2.05 2.65
C ARG A 50 4.73 -2.77 1.31
N LEU A 51 3.84 -2.31 0.42
CA LEU A 51 3.48 -2.97 -0.84
C LEU A 51 3.23 -4.48 -0.69
N GLN A 52 2.64 -4.85 0.44
CA GLN A 52 2.40 -6.24 0.79
C GLN A 52 1.35 -6.85 -0.14
N ASN A 53 1.72 -7.91 -0.85
CA ASN A 53 0.80 -8.67 -1.70
C ASN A 53 0.12 -9.78 -0.91
N ILE A 54 -1.20 -9.73 -0.80
CA ILE A 54 -2.01 -10.73 -0.09
C ILE A 54 -2.32 -11.90 -1.02
N LYS A 55 -1.50 -12.93 -0.97
CA LYS A 55 -1.64 -14.16 -1.77
C LYS A 55 -2.53 -15.20 -1.14
N ILE A 56 -2.58 -15.26 0.19
CA ILE A 56 -3.34 -16.22 0.99
C ILE A 56 -4.08 -15.49 2.13
N GLY A 57 -4.99 -16.15 2.80
CA GLY A 57 -5.71 -15.65 3.98
C GLY A 57 -7.19 -15.38 3.72
N LYS A 58 -7.86 -14.85 4.75
CA LYS A 58 -9.33 -14.69 4.77
C LYS A 58 -9.82 -13.67 3.73
N LEU A 59 -9.04 -12.61 3.45
CA LEU A 59 -9.42 -11.58 2.48
C LEU A 59 -9.54 -12.14 1.06
N ARG A 60 -8.81 -13.18 0.72
CA ARG A 60 -8.87 -13.84 -0.60
C ARG A 60 -10.24 -14.44 -0.92
N LYS A 61 -11.07 -14.72 0.10
CA LYS A 61 -12.42 -15.24 -0.07
C LYS A 61 -13.39 -14.23 -0.69
N TYR A 62 -13.05 -12.93 -0.65
CA TYR A 62 -13.90 -11.84 -1.15
C TYR A 62 -13.57 -11.38 -2.56
N VAL A 63 -12.54 -11.97 -3.18
CA VAL A 63 -12.07 -11.57 -4.50
C VAL A 63 -11.81 -12.78 -5.40
N SER A 64 -11.91 -12.56 -6.72
CA SER A 64 -11.52 -13.54 -7.74
C SER A 64 -10.05 -13.97 -7.59
N LYS A 65 -9.70 -15.17 -8.03
CA LYS A 65 -8.32 -15.67 -8.05
C LYS A 65 -7.36 -14.75 -8.82
N ASN A 66 -7.86 -14.10 -9.88
CA ASN A 66 -7.06 -13.22 -10.74
C ASN A 66 -6.91 -11.79 -10.20
N ASN A 67 -7.69 -11.39 -9.19
CA ASN A 67 -7.50 -10.12 -8.52
C ASN A 67 -6.22 -10.18 -7.66
N GLN A 68 -5.44 -9.11 -7.71
CA GLN A 68 -4.30 -8.90 -6.83
C GLN A 68 -4.68 -7.92 -5.73
N ILE A 69 -4.37 -8.23 -4.48
CA ILE A 69 -4.56 -7.30 -3.35
C ILE A 69 -3.18 -6.82 -2.90
N LEU A 70 -2.96 -5.51 -2.97
CA LEU A 70 -1.75 -4.84 -2.46
C LEU A 70 -2.12 -3.94 -1.29
N ILE A 71 -1.34 -3.99 -0.21
CA ILE A 71 -1.54 -3.14 0.98
C ILE A 71 -0.28 -2.32 1.22
N ASP A 72 -0.46 -0.99 1.38
CA ASP A 72 0.62 -0.09 1.75
C ASP A 72 0.14 1.01 2.70
N GLY A 73 0.95 1.33 3.69
CA GLY A 73 0.67 2.38 4.68
C GLY A 73 1.01 3.80 4.24
N ALA A 74 1.21 4.06 2.94
CA ALA A 74 1.49 5.40 2.41
C ALA A 74 0.37 6.39 2.80
N HIS A 75 0.76 7.58 3.28
CA HIS A 75 -0.17 8.56 3.81
C HIS A 75 0.28 10.03 3.60
N ASN A 76 1.32 10.24 2.80
CA ASN A 76 1.81 11.56 2.42
C ASN A 76 2.17 11.59 0.93
N VAL A 77 2.37 12.78 0.39
CA VAL A 77 2.57 13.01 -1.05
C VAL A 77 3.84 12.33 -1.57
N LEU A 78 4.92 12.34 -0.78
CA LEU A 78 6.18 11.70 -1.17
C LEU A 78 6.00 10.18 -1.31
N ALA A 79 5.39 9.54 -0.32
CA ALA A 79 5.08 8.11 -0.39
C ALA A 79 4.13 7.80 -1.55
N ALA A 80 3.10 8.62 -1.79
CA ALA A 80 2.20 8.47 -2.93
C ALA A 80 2.95 8.47 -4.26
N SER A 81 3.90 9.40 -4.45
CA SER A 81 4.72 9.50 -5.67
C SER A 81 5.58 8.25 -5.90
N VAL A 82 6.17 7.73 -4.82
CA VAL A 82 6.97 6.49 -4.88
C VAL A 82 6.10 5.28 -5.21
N ILE A 83 4.94 5.15 -4.58
CA ILE A 83 3.98 4.08 -4.87
C ILE A 83 3.47 4.17 -6.30
N LYS A 84 3.13 5.38 -6.78
CA LYS A 84 2.69 5.56 -8.17
C LYS A 84 3.72 5.03 -9.15
N LYS A 85 5.01 5.34 -8.98
CA LYS A 85 6.09 4.79 -9.81
C LYS A 85 6.06 3.25 -9.82
N TYR A 86 5.89 2.62 -8.66
CA TYR A 86 5.75 1.16 -8.61
C TYR A 86 4.50 0.67 -9.35
N LEU A 87 3.34 1.31 -9.17
CA LEU A 87 2.12 0.95 -9.88
C LEU A 87 2.26 1.11 -11.41
N ASP A 88 3.13 2.02 -11.87
CA ASP A 88 3.45 2.20 -13.29
C ASP A 88 4.22 1.01 -13.88
N THR A 89 4.95 0.24 -13.06
CA THR A 89 5.64 -0.98 -13.51
C THR A 89 4.72 -2.20 -13.62
N LEU A 90 3.51 -2.13 -13.07
CA LEU A 90 2.58 -3.25 -13.08
C LEU A 90 1.90 -3.40 -14.46
N ASN A 91 1.28 -4.57 -14.66
CA ASN A 91 0.60 -4.89 -15.91
C ASN A 91 -0.49 -3.84 -16.24
N GLN A 92 -0.24 -3.03 -17.26
CA GLN A 92 -1.12 -1.93 -17.70
C GLN A 92 -2.50 -2.38 -18.22
N ARG A 93 -2.67 -3.68 -18.52
CA ARG A 93 -3.97 -4.26 -18.92
C ARG A 93 -4.93 -4.44 -17.73
N LYS A 94 -4.41 -4.38 -16.48
CA LYS A 94 -5.24 -4.50 -15.29
C LYS A 94 -5.65 -3.13 -14.77
N LYS A 95 -6.95 -2.93 -14.57
CA LYS A 95 -7.45 -1.74 -13.89
C LYS A 95 -7.01 -1.75 -12.42
N ILE A 96 -6.62 -0.59 -11.91
CA ILE A 96 -6.25 -0.41 -10.50
C ILE A 96 -7.42 0.25 -9.78
N TYR A 97 -7.97 -0.42 -8.78
CA TYR A 97 -8.97 0.11 -7.86
C TYR A 97 -8.27 0.44 -6.55
N MET A 98 -8.47 1.65 -6.05
CA MET A 98 -7.89 2.05 -4.75
C MET A 98 -8.95 1.96 -3.66
N ILE A 99 -8.63 1.31 -2.54
CA ILE A 99 -9.40 1.40 -1.30
C ILE A 99 -8.63 2.31 -0.36
N LEU A 100 -9.26 3.42 0.06
CA LEU A 100 -8.58 4.53 0.73
C LEU A 100 -9.21 4.85 2.08
N GLY A 101 -8.39 4.86 3.13
CA GLY A 101 -8.72 5.37 4.46
C GLY A 101 -7.58 6.22 5.00
N MET A 102 -7.84 7.49 5.39
CA MET A 102 -6.79 8.43 5.80
C MET A 102 -7.09 9.07 7.16
N MET A 103 -6.03 9.43 7.88
CA MET A 103 -6.12 10.27 9.08
C MET A 103 -6.44 11.71 8.71
N ALA A 104 -7.12 12.45 9.61
CA ALA A 104 -7.64 13.81 9.34
C ALA A 104 -6.54 14.85 9.05
N ASN A 105 -5.36 14.69 9.63
CA ASN A 105 -4.25 15.64 9.56
C ASN A 105 -3.30 15.44 8.36
N LYS A 106 -3.81 14.94 7.21
CA LYS A 106 -3.01 14.67 6.02
C LYS A 106 -3.42 15.55 4.83
N GLU A 107 -2.55 15.70 3.87
CA GLU A 107 -2.79 16.47 2.62
C GLU A 107 -3.60 15.62 1.62
N HIS A 108 -4.86 15.38 1.93
CA HIS A 108 -5.72 14.44 1.21
C HIS A 108 -5.79 14.70 -0.29
N LYS A 109 -6.01 15.97 -0.67
CA LYS A 109 -6.15 16.36 -2.08
C LYS A 109 -4.87 16.07 -2.85
N LYS A 110 -3.72 16.54 -2.39
CA LYS A 110 -2.42 16.32 -3.02
C LYS A 110 -2.06 14.82 -3.10
N PHE A 111 -2.37 14.06 -2.03
CA PHE A 111 -2.18 12.61 -2.02
C PHE A 111 -2.99 11.93 -3.12
N ILE A 112 -4.29 12.25 -3.23
CA ILE A 112 -5.20 11.66 -4.22
C ILE A 112 -4.82 12.09 -5.64
N GLU A 113 -4.50 13.36 -5.87
CA GLU A 113 -4.08 13.91 -7.17
C GLU A 113 -2.88 13.16 -7.75
N THR A 114 -1.96 12.67 -6.91
CA THR A 114 -0.81 11.89 -7.36
C THR A 114 -1.23 10.64 -8.15
N PHE A 115 -2.40 10.06 -7.87
CA PHE A 115 -2.91 8.87 -8.53
C PHE A 115 -3.87 9.14 -9.69
N LYS A 116 -4.12 10.43 -10.03
CA LYS A 116 -4.92 10.80 -11.18
C LYS A 116 -4.37 10.12 -12.45
N ASN A 117 -5.27 9.66 -13.31
CA ASN A 117 -4.96 8.89 -14.53
C ASN A 117 -4.25 7.54 -14.30
N LYS A 118 -4.07 7.13 -13.04
CA LYS A 118 -3.47 5.82 -12.71
C LYS A 118 -4.49 4.85 -12.12
N VAL A 119 -5.35 5.33 -11.25
CA VAL A 119 -6.41 4.50 -10.65
C VAL A 119 -7.70 4.64 -11.43
N HIS A 120 -8.40 3.52 -11.62
CA HIS A 120 -9.70 3.50 -12.29
C HIS A 120 -10.79 4.14 -11.41
N SER A 121 -10.79 3.82 -10.12
CA SER A 121 -11.70 4.42 -9.14
C SER A 121 -11.15 4.30 -7.73
N ILE A 122 -11.70 5.10 -6.82
CA ILE A 122 -11.39 5.10 -5.38
C ILE A 122 -12.63 4.70 -4.59
N ILE A 123 -12.50 3.72 -3.70
CA ILE A 123 -13.50 3.39 -2.69
C ILE A 123 -12.99 3.89 -1.35
N THR A 124 -13.72 4.79 -0.70
CA THR A 124 -13.30 5.37 0.57
C THR A 124 -13.98 4.69 1.76
N LEU A 125 -13.20 4.50 2.82
CA LEU A 125 -13.63 3.87 4.07
C LEU A 125 -13.22 4.73 5.27
N ASN A 126 -14.00 4.64 6.33
CA ASN A 126 -13.54 5.09 7.64
C ASN A 126 -12.48 4.10 8.18
N ILE A 127 -11.54 4.59 8.98
CA ILE A 127 -10.56 3.72 9.63
C ILE A 127 -11.18 3.21 10.94
N PRO A 128 -11.41 1.90 11.08
CA PRO A 128 -11.93 1.35 12.34
C PRO A 128 -10.99 1.65 13.51
N ASN A 129 -11.53 1.68 14.73
CA ASN A 129 -10.77 1.84 15.98
C ASN A 129 -9.86 3.08 16.03
N GLN A 130 -10.15 4.11 15.21
CA GLN A 130 -9.46 5.39 15.20
C GLN A 130 -10.48 6.52 15.32
N GLU A 131 -10.17 7.56 16.09
CA GLU A 131 -11.05 8.74 16.26
C GLU A 131 -10.71 9.85 15.29
N ASN A 132 -9.43 10.04 14.98
CA ASN A 132 -8.92 11.16 14.21
C ASN A 132 -8.71 10.82 12.73
N PHE A 133 -9.73 10.28 12.06
CA PHE A 133 -9.72 10.03 10.62
C PHE A 133 -10.61 11.02 9.86
N ILE A 134 -10.36 11.21 8.57
CA ILE A 134 -11.27 11.93 7.69
C ILE A 134 -12.46 11.04 7.32
N LYS A 135 -13.70 11.54 7.47
CA LYS A 135 -14.90 10.78 7.10
C LYS A 135 -14.87 10.38 5.63
N LYS A 136 -15.23 9.13 5.35
CA LYS A 136 -15.21 8.54 4.00
C LYS A 136 -15.97 9.38 2.97
N GLU A 137 -17.10 9.99 3.35
CA GLU A 137 -17.90 10.83 2.47
C GLU A 137 -17.12 12.10 2.04
N LYS A 138 -16.39 12.73 2.97
CA LYS A 138 -15.53 13.88 2.69
C LYS A 138 -14.36 13.47 1.79
N LEU A 139 -13.74 12.34 2.09
CA LEU A 139 -12.62 11.81 1.32
C LEU A 139 -13.04 11.47 -0.12
N SER A 140 -14.25 10.88 -0.30
CA SER A 140 -14.82 10.58 -1.61
C SER A 140 -15.10 11.86 -2.41
N LYS A 141 -15.65 12.92 -1.78
CA LYS A 141 -15.84 14.23 -2.42
C LYS A 141 -14.53 14.84 -2.90
N ILE A 142 -13.45 14.70 -2.12
CA ILE A 142 -12.11 15.15 -2.54
C ILE A 142 -11.63 14.34 -3.76
N ALA A 143 -11.82 13.03 -3.78
CA ALA A 143 -11.43 12.20 -4.93
C ALA A 143 -12.17 12.61 -6.20
N ILE A 144 -13.48 12.87 -6.11
CA ILE A 144 -14.31 13.37 -7.22
C ILE A 144 -13.80 14.75 -7.69
N SER A 145 -13.45 15.66 -6.79
CA SER A 145 -12.91 16.97 -7.15
C SER A 145 -11.54 16.90 -7.84
N CYS A 146 -10.79 15.81 -7.63
CA CYS A 146 -9.55 15.52 -8.35
C CYS A 146 -9.80 14.85 -9.74
N GLY A 147 -11.06 14.66 -10.12
CA GLY A 147 -11.43 14.01 -11.39
C GLY A 147 -11.32 12.49 -11.38
N ILE A 148 -11.39 11.86 -10.20
CA ILE A 148 -11.34 10.39 -10.05
C ILE A 148 -12.70 9.90 -9.59
N HIS A 149 -13.28 8.91 -10.27
CA HIS A 149 -14.49 8.23 -9.82
C HIS A 149 -14.33 7.72 -8.40
N SER A 150 -15.28 8.06 -7.51
CA SER A 150 -15.22 7.61 -6.13
C SER A 150 -16.60 7.28 -5.56
N LYS A 151 -16.62 6.26 -4.71
CA LYS A 151 -17.77 5.88 -3.90
C LYS A 151 -17.32 5.50 -2.49
N THR A 152 -18.27 5.46 -1.56
CA THR A 152 -18.03 5.03 -0.17
C THR A 152 -18.50 3.59 0.01
N GLU A 153 -17.87 2.89 0.94
CA GLU A 153 -18.36 1.59 1.41
C GLU A 153 -18.38 1.53 2.94
N SER A 154 -19.05 0.55 3.50
CA SER A 154 -19.13 0.37 4.96
C SER A 154 -18.01 -0.49 5.53
N SER A 155 -17.40 -1.35 4.71
CA SER A 155 -16.33 -2.24 5.15
C SER A 155 -15.39 -2.64 4.02
N ILE A 156 -14.16 -3.05 4.41
CA ILE A 156 -13.16 -3.59 3.48
C ILE A 156 -13.67 -4.83 2.75
N LYS A 157 -14.42 -5.70 3.42
CA LYS A 157 -14.98 -6.93 2.83
C LYS A 157 -15.95 -6.61 1.71
N LEU A 158 -16.84 -5.64 1.91
CA LEU A 158 -17.78 -5.17 0.88
C LEU A 158 -17.05 -4.49 -0.27
N ALA A 159 -16.09 -3.63 0.01
CA ALA A 159 -15.28 -2.98 -1.01
C ALA A 159 -14.57 -4.01 -1.91
N LEU A 160 -13.92 -5.01 -1.32
CA LEU A 160 -13.25 -6.10 -2.05
C LEU A 160 -14.24 -6.90 -2.92
N LYS A 161 -15.39 -7.29 -2.34
CA LYS A 161 -16.43 -8.05 -3.03
C LYS A 161 -17.00 -7.28 -4.22
N ASN A 162 -17.29 -5.98 -4.04
CA ASN A 162 -17.87 -5.14 -5.08
C ASN A 162 -16.89 -4.89 -6.23
N ILE A 163 -15.61 -4.62 -5.92
CA ILE A 163 -14.57 -4.53 -6.95
C ILE A 163 -14.44 -5.83 -7.73
N SER A 164 -14.43 -6.97 -7.04
CA SER A 164 -14.25 -8.27 -7.69
C SER A 164 -15.44 -8.67 -8.56
N LYS A 165 -16.66 -8.24 -8.22
CA LYS A 165 -17.85 -8.39 -9.07
C LYS A 165 -17.77 -7.53 -10.32
N GLU A 166 -17.29 -6.31 -10.19
CA GLU A 166 -17.12 -5.36 -11.29
C GLU A 166 -15.98 -5.78 -12.22
N ASN A 167 -14.88 -6.26 -11.67
CA ASN A 167 -13.68 -6.68 -12.41
C ASN A 167 -12.97 -7.84 -11.74
N SER A 168 -13.09 -9.03 -12.32
CA SER A 168 -12.45 -10.25 -11.81
C SER A 168 -10.93 -10.32 -12.04
N ASN A 169 -10.33 -9.34 -12.74
CA ASN A 169 -8.90 -9.31 -13.07
C ASN A 169 -8.28 -7.93 -12.77
N ALA A 170 -8.53 -7.41 -11.58
CA ALA A 170 -8.09 -6.09 -11.14
C ALA A 170 -6.88 -6.17 -10.18
N ILE A 171 -6.19 -5.04 -10.05
CA ILE A 171 -5.30 -4.75 -8.92
C ILE A 171 -6.10 -3.91 -7.92
N ILE A 172 -6.22 -4.40 -6.70
CA ILE A 172 -6.91 -3.74 -5.59
C ILE A 172 -5.82 -3.21 -4.65
N PHE A 173 -5.65 -1.90 -4.62
CA PHE A 173 -4.61 -1.23 -3.84
C PHE A 173 -5.21 -0.56 -2.62
N CYS A 174 -4.91 -1.06 -1.42
CA CYS A 174 -5.40 -0.54 -0.14
C CYS A 174 -4.33 0.35 0.49
N THR A 175 -4.66 1.63 0.81
CA THR A 175 -3.67 2.59 1.28
C THR A 175 -4.28 3.78 2.04
N GLY A 176 -3.44 4.73 2.46
CA GLY A 176 -3.81 6.02 3.06
C GLY A 176 -3.45 6.17 4.54
N SER A 177 -3.14 5.06 5.24
CA SER A 177 -2.70 5.08 6.63
C SER A 177 -2.08 3.74 7.03
N LEU A 178 -1.07 3.77 7.90
CA LEU A 178 -0.56 2.55 8.56
C LEU A 178 -1.61 1.92 9.46
N TYR A 179 -2.43 2.71 10.14
CA TYR A 179 -3.55 2.19 10.94
C TYR A 179 -4.55 1.44 10.06
N PHE A 180 -4.91 2.02 8.91
CA PHE A 180 -5.80 1.37 7.96
C PHE A 180 -5.21 0.07 7.40
N ALA A 181 -3.91 0.08 7.05
CA ALA A 181 -3.21 -1.13 6.62
C ALA A 181 -3.23 -2.22 7.71
N GLY A 182 -2.98 -1.86 8.98
CA GLY A 182 -3.06 -2.77 10.12
C GLY A 182 -4.44 -3.37 10.30
N GLU A 183 -5.50 -2.56 10.24
CA GLU A 183 -6.90 -3.04 10.33
C GLU A 183 -7.23 -4.04 9.22
N ILE A 184 -6.75 -3.80 7.99
CA ILE A 184 -6.96 -4.73 6.88
C ILE A 184 -6.19 -6.04 7.11
N LEU A 185 -4.95 -5.97 7.58
CA LEU A 185 -4.13 -7.15 7.85
C LEU A 185 -4.70 -8.00 9.00
N ASN A 186 -5.28 -7.37 10.02
CA ASN A 186 -5.98 -8.07 11.11
C ASN A 186 -7.21 -8.87 10.64
N LEU A 187 -7.80 -8.50 9.49
CA LEU A 187 -8.93 -9.22 8.89
C LEU A 187 -8.49 -10.42 8.03
N ASN A 188 -7.20 -10.52 7.72
CA ASN A 188 -6.64 -11.54 6.84
C ASN A 188 -6.22 -12.78 7.63
#